data_e437cad5a8a265f66583abb2f4538b3b
#
_entry.id   e437cad5a8a265f66583abb2f4538b3b
#
_cell.length_a   1.000
_cell.length_b   1.000
_cell.length_c   1.000
_cell.angle_alpha   90.00
_cell.angle_beta   90.00
_cell.angle_gamma   90.00
#
_symmetry.space_group_name_H-M   'P 1'
#
loop_
_entity.id
_entity.type
_entity.pdbx_description
1 polymer ?
#
loop_
_entity_poly.entity_id
_entity_poly.type
_entity_poly.pdbx_seq_one_letter_code
_entity_poly.pdbx_strand_id
1 'polypeptide(L)'
;MPNQDLLKVNALSISFFGEGIEKKIIKSISFALRQNEITAIVGESGSGKSVSSLAIMGLLPKGISKITSGSIWFEDNDLVKVDNNAFQKIRGNEIAMIFQEPMSSLNPSMRCGKQVEEILKQHTKLSNSEIKTEVIDLFEKVKLPKPLRIFKSYPHEISGGQKQRVMIAMAIACKPKLLIADEPTTALDVTVQKDILDLLKDIQEETKMSILFISHDLSLVSELADKVLVMYKGEIVEQGDTSSIFKNPKHNYTKALIAARPSADFRLKQLPTISDFMSNEVDKTIISKEDRLNRHKTLYAQEPLLEVIDVEKTYLSKSGLFSKDVPFKAVDGVSFKVYPGETIGLVGESGCGKSTLGNAILQLDKATSGIIKYKGNDITVLEKKELRELRKDIQIIFQDPFASLNPRLTVGNAIMEPMKVHNVGNSSAERKEKVLDILNKVGLEGSAFYRYPHEFSGGQRQRIGIARTIALEPQLIVCDESVSALDISVQAQVLNLLNDLKSQFGFTYIFISHDLAVVKYMADQLLVMNKGKIEELGDADDIYASPEKEYTKKLIHAIPKGL
;
A
#
# COMPACT_ATOMS: atom_id res chain seq x y z
N MET A 1 -19.04 32.77 -15.41
CA MET A 1 -17.89 32.92 -16.31
C MET A 1 -17.59 31.55 -16.88
N PRO A 2 -17.25 31.38 -18.17
CA PRO A 2 -16.93 30.05 -18.69
C PRO A 2 -15.73 29.48 -17.94
N ASN A 3 -15.78 28.18 -17.62
CA ASN A 3 -14.74 27.42 -16.93
C ASN A 3 -13.38 27.63 -17.62
N GLN A 4 -12.54 28.48 -17.04
CA GLN A 4 -11.20 28.73 -17.56
C GLN A 4 -10.25 27.63 -17.08
N ASP A 5 -9.42 27.11 -17.96
CA ASP A 5 -8.40 26.12 -17.63
C ASP A 5 -7.39 26.78 -16.68
N LEU A 6 -7.21 26.23 -15.47
CA LEU A 6 -6.20 26.66 -14.51
C LEU A 6 -4.82 26.14 -14.85
N LEU A 7 -4.76 24.86 -15.26
CA LEU A 7 -3.55 24.17 -15.71
C LEU A 7 -3.82 23.53 -17.05
N LYS A 8 -2.92 23.73 -18.02
CA LYS A 8 -2.99 23.12 -19.35
C LYS A 8 -1.65 22.54 -19.76
N VAL A 9 -1.61 21.26 -19.97
CA VAL A 9 -0.44 20.52 -20.47
C VAL A 9 -0.69 20.17 -21.93
N ASN A 10 0.23 20.55 -22.82
CA ASN A 10 0.10 20.36 -24.27
C ASN A 10 1.29 19.55 -24.80
N ALA A 11 1.03 18.39 -25.39
CA ALA A 11 1.98 17.51 -26.07
C ALA A 11 3.31 17.33 -25.29
N LEU A 12 3.23 17.25 -23.95
CA LEU A 12 4.39 17.15 -23.08
C LEU A 12 5.12 15.84 -23.26
N SER A 13 6.43 15.91 -23.52
CA SER A 13 7.32 14.74 -23.58
C SER A 13 8.51 14.94 -22.66
N ILE A 14 8.87 13.88 -21.93
CA ILE A 14 9.98 13.90 -20.96
C ILE A 14 10.83 12.67 -21.16
N SER A 15 12.14 12.88 -21.28
CA SER A 15 13.13 11.81 -21.37
C SER A 15 14.10 11.83 -20.21
N PHE A 16 14.57 10.64 -19.83
CA PHE A 16 15.65 10.44 -18.90
C PHE A 16 16.88 9.92 -19.64
N PHE A 17 18.05 10.37 -19.22
CA PHE A 17 19.33 10.06 -19.82
C PHE A 17 20.21 9.33 -18.81
N GLY A 18 20.71 8.14 -19.14
CA GLY A 18 21.60 7.36 -18.30
C GLY A 18 22.45 6.42 -19.15
N GLU A 19 23.75 6.28 -18.84
CA GLU A 19 24.69 5.39 -19.54
C GLU A 19 24.68 5.56 -21.09
N GLY A 20 24.44 6.78 -21.57
CA GLY A 20 24.36 7.07 -23.00
C GLY A 20 23.03 6.68 -23.66
N ILE A 21 22.05 6.20 -22.90
CA ILE A 21 20.74 5.79 -23.43
C ILE A 21 19.68 6.84 -23.05
N GLU A 22 18.90 7.28 -24.05
CA GLU A 22 17.70 8.07 -23.83
C GLU A 22 16.49 7.15 -23.63
N LYS A 23 15.81 7.31 -22.48
CA LYS A 23 14.55 6.63 -22.20
C LYS A 23 13.41 7.63 -22.12
N LYS A 24 12.51 7.62 -23.10
CA LYS A 24 11.32 8.46 -23.12
C LYS A 24 10.28 7.93 -22.12
N ILE A 25 10.06 8.68 -21.04
CA ILE A 25 9.15 8.30 -19.93
C ILE A 25 7.75 8.86 -20.20
N ILE A 26 7.64 10.11 -20.64
CA ILE A 26 6.37 10.75 -21.02
C ILE A 26 6.37 10.97 -22.52
N LYS A 27 5.25 10.60 -23.17
CA LYS A 27 5.13 10.54 -24.63
C LYS A 27 3.94 11.38 -25.09
N SER A 28 4.17 12.69 -25.25
CA SER A 28 3.20 13.61 -25.84
C SER A 28 1.83 13.65 -25.14
N ILE A 29 1.82 13.74 -23.79
CA ILE A 29 0.56 13.84 -23.04
C ILE A 29 -0.05 15.23 -23.15
N SER A 30 -1.39 15.28 -23.22
CA SER A 30 -2.16 16.52 -23.21
C SER A 30 -3.39 16.39 -22.34
N PHE A 31 -3.57 17.34 -21.42
CA PHE A 31 -4.76 17.43 -20.56
C PHE A 31 -4.92 18.86 -20.01
N ALA A 32 -6.12 19.14 -19.53
CA ALA A 32 -6.41 20.39 -18.84
C ALA A 32 -7.15 20.13 -17.52
N LEU A 33 -6.86 20.95 -16.52
CA LEU A 33 -7.53 20.98 -15.24
C LEU A 33 -8.18 22.36 -15.08
N ARG A 34 -9.47 22.35 -14.79
CA ARG A 34 -10.25 23.57 -14.64
C ARG A 34 -10.18 24.12 -13.21
N GLN A 35 -10.57 25.38 -13.05
CA GLN A 35 -10.72 25.94 -11.72
C GLN A 35 -11.80 25.20 -10.90
N ASN A 36 -11.53 24.97 -9.62
CA ASN A 36 -12.41 24.27 -8.67
C ASN A 36 -12.73 22.81 -9.05
N GLU A 37 -11.94 22.18 -9.92
CA GLU A 37 -12.09 20.79 -10.35
C GLU A 37 -11.09 19.89 -9.63
N ILE A 38 -11.51 18.68 -9.29
CA ILE A 38 -10.62 17.60 -8.85
C ILE A 38 -10.40 16.67 -10.05
N THR A 39 -9.21 16.73 -10.64
CA THR A 39 -8.80 15.84 -11.72
C THR A 39 -7.85 14.78 -11.18
N ALA A 40 -8.15 13.51 -11.42
CA ALA A 40 -7.26 12.41 -11.02
C ALA A 40 -6.40 11.89 -12.18
N ILE A 41 -5.14 11.54 -11.88
CA ILE A 41 -4.28 10.74 -12.77
C ILE A 41 -4.12 9.36 -12.15
N VAL A 42 -4.51 8.31 -12.89
CA VAL A 42 -4.45 6.92 -12.45
C VAL A 42 -3.59 6.08 -13.38
N GLY A 43 -3.05 4.98 -12.88
CA GLY A 43 -2.25 4.02 -13.65
C GLY A 43 -1.24 3.29 -12.76
N GLU A 44 -0.55 2.31 -13.32
CA GLU A 44 0.46 1.53 -12.61
C GLU A 44 1.72 2.35 -12.27
N SER A 45 2.54 1.81 -11.35
CA SER A 45 3.87 2.35 -11.07
C SER A 45 4.72 2.38 -12.36
N GLY A 46 5.47 3.46 -12.52
CA GLY A 46 6.25 3.66 -13.76
C GLY A 46 5.44 4.09 -14.99
N SER A 47 4.11 4.30 -14.90
CA SER A 47 3.33 4.86 -16.02
C SER A 47 3.64 6.34 -16.30
N GLY A 48 4.31 7.05 -15.37
CA GLY A 48 4.74 8.44 -15.54
C GLY A 48 3.97 9.47 -14.70
N LYS A 49 3.05 9.06 -13.82
CA LYS A 49 2.20 9.94 -12.99
C LYS A 49 3.03 10.96 -12.20
N SER A 50 3.93 10.50 -11.32
CA SER A 50 4.77 11.36 -10.49
C SER A 50 5.79 12.16 -11.30
N VAL A 51 6.25 11.64 -12.46
CA VAL A 51 7.12 12.40 -13.36
C VAL A 51 6.37 13.60 -13.95
N SER A 52 5.09 13.43 -14.28
CA SER A 52 4.25 14.52 -14.78
C SER A 52 4.01 15.60 -13.71
N SER A 53 3.74 15.21 -12.46
CA SER A 53 3.58 16.16 -11.35
C SER A 53 4.87 16.90 -11.02
N LEU A 54 6.01 16.22 -11.00
CA LEU A 54 7.32 16.84 -10.81
C LEU A 54 7.67 17.80 -11.96
N ALA A 55 7.25 17.52 -13.19
CA ALA A 55 7.43 18.44 -14.32
C ALA A 55 6.62 19.73 -14.13
N ILE A 56 5.37 19.64 -13.69
CA ILE A 56 4.51 20.81 -13.37
C ILE A 56 5.16 21.65 -12.26
N MET A 57 5.74 20.99 -11.24
CA MET A 57 6.45 21.67 -10.14
C MET A 57 7.85 22.17 -10.52
N GLY A 58 8.37 21.87 -11.73
CA GLY A 58 9.75 22.16 -12.11
C GLY A 58 10.79 21.47 -11.22
N LEU A 59 10.46 20.27 -10.69
CA LEU A 59 11.27 19.47 -9.77
C LEU A 59 11.89 18.23 -10.41
N LEU A 60 11.88 18.15 -11.74
CA LEU A 60 12.55 17.06 -12.44
C LEU A 60 14.05 16.98 -12.08
N PRO A 61 14.64 15.79 -11.88
CA PRO A 61 16.03 15.62 -11.53
C PRO A 61 16.97 16.25 -12.57
N LYS A 62 17.75 17.24 -12.17
CA LYS A 62 18.68 17.95 -13.06
C LYS A 62 19.80 17.03 -13.54
N GLY A 63 20.19 17.18 -14.80
CA GLY A 63 21.30 16.44 -15.42
C GLY A 63 20.94 15.08 -15.99
N ILE A 64 19.89 14.43 -15.46
CA ILE A 64 19.44 13.10 -15.93
C ILE A 64 18.05 13.13 -16.55
N SER A 65 17.33 14.24 -16.52
CA SER A 65 16.00 14.38 -17.16
C SER A 65 15.86 15.70 -17.89
N LYS A 66 15.02 15.70 -18.94
CA LYS A 66 14.73 16.87 -19.75
C LYS A 66 13.31 16.79 -20.31
N ILE A 67 12.62 17.95 -20.32
CA ILE A 67 11.42 18.13 -21.14
C ILE A 67 11.89 18.30 -22.59
N THR A 68 11.55 17.32 -23.45
CA THR A 68 12.02 17.29 -24.84
C THR A 68 11.07 18.00 -25.80
N SER A 69 9.78 18.10 -25.46
CA SER A 69 8.78 18.86 -26.22
C SER A 69 7.55 19.16 -25.36
N GLY A 70 6.72 20.08 -25.85
CA GLY A 70 5.47 20.48 -25.23
C GLY A 70 5.59 21.71 -24.33
N SER A 71 4.46 22.06 -23.69
CA SER A 71 4.34 23.21 -22.79
C SER A 71 3.43 22.89 -21.62
N ILE A 72 3.65 23.61 -20.49
CA ILE A 72 2.84 23.51 -19.27
C ILE A 72 2.40 24.92 -18.90
N TRP A 73 1.14 25.23 -19.12
CA TRP A 73 0.57 26.53 -18.81
C TRP A 73 -0.17 26.49 -17.47
N PHE A 74 0.21 27.35 -16.56
CA PHE A 74 -0.52 27.63 -15.32
C PHE A 74 -1.04 29.05 -15.41
N GLU A 75 -2.35 29.22 -15.50
CA GLU A 75 -2.97 30.47 -15.95
C GLU A 75 -2.29 30.96 -17.25
N ASP A 76 -1.69 32.13 -17.23
CA ASP A 76 -1.01 32.75 -18.39
C ASP A 76 0.50 32.47 -18.45
N ASN A 77 1.05 31.66 -17.52
CA ASN A 77 2.48 31.41 -17.40
C ASN A 77 2.89 30.04 -17.95
N ASP A 78 3.79 30.00 -18.94
CA ASP A 78 4.40 28.75 -19.42
C ASP A 78 5.51 28.31 -18.45
N LEU A 79 5.18 27.35 -17.57
CA LEU A 79 6.08 26.85 -16.52
C LEU A 79 7.36 26.21 -17.05
N VAL A 80 7.38 25.75 -18.30
CA VAL A 80 8.59 25.18 -18.94
C VAL A 80 9.66 26.27 -19.14
N LYS A 81 9.25 27.54 -19.28
CA LYS A 81 10.13 28.69 -19.52
C LYS A 81 10.44 29.50 -18.27
N VAL A 82 9.78 29.20 -17.16
CA VAL A 82 9.96 29.92 -15.89
C VAL A 82 11.33 29.61 -15.27
N ASP A 83 12.05 30.62 -14.85
CA ASP A 83 13.32 30.46 -14.15
C ASP A 83 13.15 30.01 -12.68
N ASN A 84 14.24 29.61 -12.04
CA ASN A 84 14.18 29.11 -10.67
C ASN A 84 13.67 30.17 -9.66
N ASN A 85 13.95 31.45 -9.87
CA ASN A 85 13.55 32.52 -8.94
C ASN A 85 12.04 32.78 -9.03
N ALA A 86 11.47 32.72 -10.24
CA ALA A 86 10.04 32.82 -10.44
C ALA A 86 9.32 31.58 -9.90
N PHE A 87 9.89 30.37 -10.09
CA PHE A 87 9.36 29.15 -9.49
C PHE A 87 9.31 29.18 -7.95
N GLN A 88 10.28 29.80 -7.28
CA GLN A 88 10.26 29.95 -5.81
C GLN A 88 9.05 30.75 -5.31
N LYS A 89 8.53 31.68 -6.11
CA LYS A 89 7.32 32.45 -5.77
C LYS A 89 6.04 31.66 -6.02
N ILE A 90 6.06 30.72 -6.97
CA ILE A 90 4.92 29.88 -7.33
C ILE A 90 4.79 28.69 -6.37
N ARG A 91 5.90 27.99 -6.09
CA ARG A 91 5.92 26.80 -5.22
C ARG A 91 5.55 27.15 -3.79
N GLY A 92 4.60 26.41 -3.23
CA GLY A 92 4.09 26.59 -1.87
C GLY A 92 3.11 27.77 -1.71
N ASN A 93 3.04 28.69 -2.69
CA ASN A 93 2.14 29.82 -2.67
C ASN A 93 0.96 29.67 -3.64
N GLU A 94 1.24 29.47 -4.94
CA GLU A 94 0.18 29.32 -5.95
C GLU A 94 -0.05 27.86 -6.33
N ILE A 95 1.02 27.05 -6.39
CA ILE A 95 0.98 25.61 -6.59
C ILE A 95 1.67 24.95 -5.41
N ALA A 96 0.97 24.09 -4.70
CA ALA A 96 1.51 23.28 -3.60
C ALA A 96 1.48 21.78 -3.94
N MET A 97 2.31 20.99 -3.27
CA MET A 97 2.39 19.56 -3.50
C MET A 97 2.45 18.78 -2.18
N ILE A 98 1.65 17.72 -2.10
CA ILE A 98 1.78 16.65 -1.11
C ILE A 98 2.54 15.52 -1.78
N PHE A 99 3.69 15.13 -1.21
CA PHE A 99 4.54 14.06 -1.74
C PHE A 99 4.10 12.68 -1.23
N GLN A 100 4.46 11.64 -1.97
CA GLN A 100 4.03 10.26 -1.76
C GLN A 100 4.40 9.71 -0.37
N GLU A 101 5.58 10.07 0.17
CA GLU A 101 6.06 9.52 1.45
C GLU A 101 6.11 10.59 2.56
N PRO A 102 5.24 10.49 3.59
CA PRO A 102 5.27 11.40 4.73
C PRO A 102 6.58 11.34 5.54
N MET A 103 7.23 10.17 5.55
CA MET A 103 8.45 9.96 6.32
C MET A 103 9.66 10.71 5.75
N SER A 104 9.75 10.81 4.44
CA SER A 104 10.83 11.51 3.73
C SER A 104 10.55 13.02 3.54
N SER A 105 9.27 13.42 3.61
CA SER A 105 8.84 14.80 3.36
C SER A 105 8.93 15.71 4.58
N LEU A 106 8.81 15.14 5.80
CA LEU A 106 8.97 15.89 7.05
C LEU A 106 10.41 15.78 7.57
N ASN A 107 11.01 16.91 7.94
CA ASN A 107 12.32 16.93 8.57
C ASN A 107 12.25 16.31 9.98
N PRO A 108 12.89 15.13 10.23
CA PRO A 108 12.77 14.42 11.50
C PRO A 108 13.40 15.16 12.68
N SER A 109 14.33 16.10 12.43
CA SER A 109 15.01 16.90 13.46
C SER A 109 14.31 18.21 13.77
N MET A 110 13.18 18.51 13.09
CA MET A 110 12.43 19.76 13.24
C MET A 110 11.01 19.49 13.75
N ARG A 111 10.52 20.30 14.68
CA ARG A 111 9.15 20.18 15.20
C ARG A 111 8.12 20.45 14.12
N CYS A 112 6.98 19.74 14.15
CA CYS A 112 5.94 19.83 13.13
C CYS A 112 5.42 21.26 12.92
N GLY A 113 5.14 22.00 14.00
CA GLY A 113 4.69 23.40 13.88
C GLY A 113 5.72 24.32 13.23
N LYS A 114 7.02 24.08 13.48
CA LYS A 114 8.09 24.88 12.89
C LYS A 114 8.22 24.70 11.38
N GLN A 115 7.93 23.53 10.87
CA GLN A 115 7.95 23.24 9.43
C GLN A 115 6.83 24.00 8.70
N VAL A 116 5.64 24.11 9.31
CA VAL A 116 4.55 24.93 8.76
C VAL A 116 4.84 26.42 8.88
N GLU A 117 5.41 26.88 10.02
CA GLU A 117 5.85 28.28 10.19
C GLU A 117 6.83 28.72 9.10
N GLU A 118 7.74 27.85 8.66
CA GLU A 118 8.75 28.14 7.65
C GLU A 118 8.11 28.55 6.32
N ILE A 119 7.06 27.83 5.90
CA ILE A 119 6.32 28.13 4.67
C ILE A 119 5.63 29.50 4.76
N LEU A 120 4.93 29.75 5.87
CA LEU A 120 4.27 31.05 6.09
C LEU A 120 5.26 32.22 6.15
N LYS A 121 6.44 32.03 6.76
CA LYS A 121 7.50 33.05 6.79
C LYS A 121 8.06 33.37 5.39
N GLN A 122 8.16 32.35 4.54
CA GLN A 122 8.69 32.51 3.19
C GLN A 122 7.72 33.28 2.28
N HIS A 123 6.41 33.08 2.44
CA HIS A 123 5.42 33.53 1.47
C HIS A 123 4.47 34.62 1.99
N THR A 124 4.49 34.92 3.29
CA THR A 124 3.60 35.93 3.88
C THR A 124 4.37 37.02 4.61
N LYS A 125 3.67 38.10 4.92
CA LYS A 125 4.22 39.24 5.73
C LYS A 125 3.75 39.18 7.19
N LEU A 126 3.23 38.04 7.65
CA LEU A 126 2.70 37.88 9.00
C LEU A 126 3.84 37.96 10.05
N SER A 127 3.52 38.51 11.21
CA SER A 127 4.41 38.50 12.37
C SER A 127 4.56 37.08 12.95
N ASN A 128 5.62 36.84 13.73
CA ASN A 128 5.83 35.52 14.36
C ASN A 128 4.65 35.06 15.27
N SER A 129 3.93 35.98 15.90
CA SER A 129 2.75 35.68 16.70
C SER A 129 1.56 35.27 15.84
N GLU A 130 1.30 35.98 14.76
CA GLU A 130 0.25 35.68 13.79
C GLU A 130 0.50 34.34 13.10
N ILE A 131 1.75 34.09 12.66
CA ILE A 131 2.16 32.81 12.07
C ILE A 131 1.86 31.64 13.01
N LYS A 132 2.20 31.77 14.30
CA LYS A 132 1.92 30.70 15.26
C LYS A 132 0.42 30.44 15.44
N THR A 133 -0.40 31.48 15.46
CA THR A 133 -1.86 31.34 15.52
C THR A 133 -2.37 30.65 14.26
N GLU A 134 -1.98 31.12 13.08
CA GLU A 134 -2.37 30.51 11.79
C GLU A 134 -2.00 29.02 11.70
N VAL A 135 -0.80 28.63 12.20
CA VAL A 135 -0.41 27.21 12.24
C VAL A 135 -1.31 26.38 13.14
N ILE A 136 -1.74 26.93 14.28
CA ILE A 136 -2.66 26.22 15.17
C ILE A 136 -4.03 26.06 14.52
N ASP A 137 -4.53 27.12 13.87
CA ASP A 137 -5.81 27.12 13.15
C ASP A 137 -5.76 26.13 11.96
N LEU A 138 -4.63 26.07 11.23
CA LEU A 138 -4.41 25.05 10.20
C LEU A 138 -4.43 23.64 10.77
N PHE A 139 -3.83 23.40 11.94
CA PHE A 139 -3.84 22.10 12.58
C PHE A 139 -5.24 21.69 13.05
N GLU A 140 -6.06 22.63 13.49
CA GLU A 140 -7.49 22.43 13.77
C GLU A 140 -8.25 22.09 12.49
N LYS A 141 -8.04 22.88 11.43
CA LYS A 141 -8.65 22.67 10.12
C LYS A 141 -8.38 21.29 9.53
N VAL A 142 -7.15 20.78 9.66
CA VAL A 142 -6.82 19.41 9.24
C VAL A 142 -7.18 18.34 10.28
N LYS A 143 -8.00 18.68 11.28
CA LYS A 143 -8.53 17.78 12.30
C LYS A 143 -7.43 17.03 13.08
N LEU A 144 -6.30 17.69 13.40
CA LEU A 144 -5.25 17.12 14.25
C LEU A 144 -5.70 17.14 15.72
N PRO A 145 -5.55 16.03 16.47
CA PRO A 145 -5.87 16.00 17.88
C PRO A 145 -4.84 16.81 18.69
N LYS A 146 -5.32 17.66 19.62
CA LYS A 146 -4.44 18.46 20.51
C LYS A 146 -3.42 19.30 19.70
N PRO A 147 -3.83 20.27 18.87
CA PRO A 147 -2.99 21.03 17.95
C PRO A 147 -1.72 21.62 18.60
N LEU A 148 -1.83 22.19 19.80
CA LEU A 148 -0.70 22.74 20.58
C LEU A 148 0.37 21.70 20.94
N ARG A 149 -0.03 20.45 21.17
CA ARG A 149 0.90 19.34 21.40
C ARG A 149 1.63 18.99 20.12
N ILE A 150 0.87 18.77 19.02
CA ILE A 150 1.44 18.44 17.72
C ILE A 150 2.40 19.53 17.24
N PHE A 151 2.07 20.80 17.44
CA PHE A 151 2.94 21.92 17.13
C PHE A 151 4.35 21.77 17.74
N LYS A 152 4.43 21.24 18.99
CA LYS A 152 5.69 21.03 19.72
C LYS A 152 6.32 19.67 19.47
N SER A 153 5.61 18.73 18.88
CA SER A 153 6.07 17.35 18.62
C SER A 153 6.99 17.27 17.42
N TYR A 154 7.88 16.28 17.44
CA TYR A 154 8.67 15.87 16.29
C TYR A 154 7.91 14.84 15.44
N PRO A 155 8.24 14.67 14.15
CA PRO A 155 7.56 13.70 13.28
C PRO A 155 7.57 12.25 13.82
N HIS A 156 8.61 11.82 14.50
CA HIS A 156 8.70 10.47 15.07
C HIS A 156 7.80 10.25 16.31
N GLU A 157 7.25 11.31 16.91
CA GLU A 157 6.38 11.25 18.08
C GLU A 157 4.88 11.17 17.72
N ILE A 158 4.54 11.20 16.43
CA ILE A 158 3.15 11.22 15.93
C ILE A 158 2.89 10.08 14.95
N SER A 159 1.61 9.66 14.82
CA SER A 159 1.20 8.57 13.94
C SER A 159 1.32 8.92 12.45
N GLY A 160 1.28 7.90 11.56
CA GLY A 160 1.31 8.08 10.11
C GLY A 160 0.21 9.02 9.61
N GLY A 161 -1.03 8.82 10.02
CA GLY A 161 -2.15 9.70 9.67
C GLY A 161 -2.00 11.13 10.21
N GLN A 162 -1.39 11.31 11.41
CA GLN A 162 -1.08 12.64 11.92
C GLN A 162 0.02 13.32 11.12
N LYS A 163 1.06 12.60 10.68
CA LYS A 163 2.10 13.12 9.78
C LYS A 163 1.49 13.59 8.47
N GLN A 164 0.59 12.79 7.90
CA GLN A 164 -0.11 13.14 6.67
C GLN A 164 -0.93 14.42 6.83
N ARG A 165 -1.66 14.58 7.93
CA ARG A 165 -2.41 15.81 8.23
C ARG A 165 -1.49 17.03 8.41
N VAL A 166 -0.30 16.86 9.01
CA VAL A 166 0.71 17.94 9.08
C VAL A 166 1.18 18.31 7.67
N MET A 167 1.45 17.36 6.78
CA MET A 167 1.83 17.64 5.39
C MET A 167 0.72 18.35 4.61
N ILE A 168 -0.54 17.96 4.81
CA ILE A 168 -1.69 18.67 4.23
C ILE A 168 -1.73 20.11 4.75
N ALA A 169 -1.57 20.32 6.06
CA ALA A 169 -1.51 21.67 6.65
C ALA A 169 -0.39 22.52 6.04
N MET A 170 0.80 21.93 5.83
CA MET A 170 1.91 22.59 5.13
C MET A 170 1.53 22.99 3.71
N ALA A 171 0.92 22.07 2.95
CA ALA A 171 0.57 22.30 1.56
C ALA A 171 -0.50 23.41 1.38
N ILE A 172 -1.48 23.49 2.29
CA ILE A 172 -2.57 24.48 2.20
C ILE A 172 -2.28 25.80 2.93
N ALA A 173 -1.12 25.93 3.59
CA ALA A 173 -0.79 27.08 4.45
C ALA A 173 -0.91 28.43 3.75
N CYS A 174 -0.52 28.52 2.47
CA CYS A 174 -0.61 29.74 1.67
C CYS A 174 -1.87 29.81 0.79
N LYS A 175 -2.86 28.94 1.00
CA LYS A 175 -4.12 28.88 0.23
C LYS A 175 -3.86 28.78 -1.29
N PRO A 176 -3.16 27.76 -1.77
CA PRO A 176 -2.78 27.64 -3.17
C PRO A 176 -3.99 27.51 -4.09
N LYS A 177 -3.86 27.95 -5.37
CA LYS A 177 -4.87 27.76 -6.40
C LYS A 177 -4.92 26.30 -6.89
N LEU A 178 -3.76 25.64 -6.90
CA LEU A 178 -3.59 24.24 -7.31
C LEU A 178 -2.86 23.45 -6.23
N LEU A 179 -3.47 22.36 -5.78
CA LEU A 179 -2.85 21.35 -4.95
C LEU A 179 -2.57 20.09 -5.78
N ILE A 180 -1.32 19.68 -5.87
CA ILE A 180 -0.92 18.39 -6.42
C ILE A 180 -0.79 17.41 -5.26
N ALA A 181 -1.62 16.37 -5.24
CA ALA A 181 -1.59 15.33 -4.22
C ALA A 181 -1.08 14.02 -4.85
N ASP A 182 0.22 13.74 -4.68
CA ASP A 182 0.87 12.55 -5.24
C ASP A 182 0.78 11.40 -4.25
N GLU A 183 -0.16 10.49 -4.47
CA GLU A 183 -0.48 9.32 -3.64
C GLU A 183 -0.61 9.65 -2.14
N PRO A 184 -1.46 10.61 -1.76
CA PRO A 184 -1.50 11.15 -0.39
C PRO A 184 -2.03 10.18 0.66
N THR A 185 -2.51 9.02 0.27
CA THR A 185 -3.11 8.00 1.13
C THR A 185 -2.32 6.69 1.17
N THR A 186 -1.19 6.60 0.46
CA THR A 186 -0.34 5.40 0.42
C THR A 186 0.20 5.07 1.81
N ALA A 187 0.23 3.79 2.17
CA ALA A 187 0.65 3.25 3.46
C ALA A 187 -0.21 3.71 4.67
N LEU A 188 -1.46 4.13 4.44
CA LEU A 188 -2.44 4.42 5.49
C LEU A 188 -3.52 3.34 5.53
N ASP A 189 -4.09 3.11 6.72
CA ASP A 189 -5.26 2.23 6.89
C ASP A 189 -6.49 2.77 6.18
N VAL A 190 -7.39 1.89 5.76
CA VAL A 190 -8.61 2.24 5.01
C VAL A 190 -9.45 3.31 5.70
N THR A 191 -9.59 3.27 7.04
CA THR A 191 -10.31 4.29 7.80
C THR A 191 -9.61 5.65 7.75
N VAL A 192 -8.28 5.68 7.88
CA VAL A 192 -7.48 6.91 7.79
C VAL A 192 -7.45 7.44 6.35
N GLN A 193 -7.41 6.55 5.35
CA GLN A 193 -7.50 6.94 3.93
C GLN A 193 -8.80 7.69 3.67
N LYS A 194 -9.94 7.14 4.10
CA LYS A 194 -11.24 7.79 3.96
C LYS A 194 -11.27 9.16 4.64
N ASP A 195 -10.81 9.23 5.89
CA ASP A 195 -10.74 10.49 6.64
C ASP A 195 -9.90 11.56 5.92
N ILE A 196 -8.82 11.16 5.22
CA ILE A 196 -7.97 12.09 4.44
C ILE A 196 -8.65 12.53 3.16
N LEU A 197 -9.38 11.64 2.47
CA LEU A 197 -10.14 12.00 1.27
C LEU A 197 -11.27 12.97 1.61
N ASP A 198 -12.05 12.69 2.67
CA ASP A 198 -13.10 13.56 3.14
C ASP A 198 -12.53 14.93 3.55
N LEU A 199 -11.37 14.95 4.22
CA LEU A 199 -10.69 16.19 4.57
C LEU A 199 -10.27 16.99 3.33
N LEU A 200 -9.68 16.35 2.30
CA LEU A 200 -9.26 17.03 1.07
C LEU A 200 -10.48 17.60 0.34
N LYS A 201 -11.60 16.89 0.34
CA LYS A 201 -12.85 17.33 -0.25
C LYS A 201 -13.42 18.52 0.50
N ASP A 202 -13.52 18.45 1.85
CA ASP A 202 -13.96 19.56 2.71
C ASP A 202 -13.14 20.83 2.44
N ILE A 203 -11.81 20.70 2.40
CA ILE A 203 -10.89 21.82 2.14
C ILE A 203 -11.10 22.37 0.72
N GLN A 204 -11.26 21.51 -0.28
CA GLN A 204 -11.46 21.93 -1.66
C GLN A 204 -12.80 22.71 -1.81
N GLU A 205 -13.88 22.22 -1.21
CA GLU A 205 -15.18 22.88 -1.22
C GLU A 205 -15.16 24.26 -0.54
N GLU A 206 -14.40 24.39 0.57
CA GLU A 206 -14.25 25.64 1.30
C GLU A 206 -13.38 26.66 0.57
N THR A 207 -12.21 26.21 0.08
CA THR A 207 -11.20 27.12 -0.50
C THR A 207 -11.37 27.35 -1.99
N LYS A 208 -12.16 26.52 -2.67
CA LYS A 208 -12.32 26.50 -4.13
C LYS A 208 -11.01 26.29 -4.89
N MET A 209 -10.00 25.70 -4.24
CA MET A 209 -8.77 25.31 -4.93
C MET A 209 -9.05 24.14 -5.88
N SER A 210 -8.22 24.01 -6.89
CA SER A 210 -8.24 22.83 -7.77
C SER A 210 -7.27 21.78 -7.26
N ILE A 211 -7.60 20.50 -7.46
CA ILE A 211 -6.74 19.39 -7.02
C ILE A 211 -6.35 18.52 -8.21
N LEU A 212 -5.05 18.28 -8.39
CA LEU A 212 -4.52 17.22 -9.23
C LEU A 212 -4.17 16.03 -8.33
N PHE A 213 -5.06 15.03 -8.29
CA PHE A 213 -4.95 13.87 -7.42
C PHE A 213 -4.31 12.70 -8.16
N ILE A 214 -3.19 12.20 -7.67
CA ILE A 214 -2.50 11.04 -8.26
C ILE A 214 -2.72 9.84 -7.35
N SER A 215 -3.20 8.74 -7.92
CA SER A 215 -3.39 7.49 -7.21
C SER A 215 -3.24 6.29 -8.13
N HIS A 216 -2.86 5.16 -7.57
CA HIS A 216 -2.98 3.87 -8.22
C HIS A 216 -4.31 3.16 -7.85
N ASP A 217 -5.03 3.65 -6.82
CA ASP A 217 -6.32 3.10 -6.39
C ASP A 217 -7.49 3.84 -7.04
N LEU A 218 -8.09 3.16 -8.02
CA LEU A 218 -9.26 3.66 -8.76
C LEU A 218 -10.48 3.88 -7.87
N SER A 219 -10.64 3.13 -6.78
CA SER A 219 -11.82 3.27 -5.93
C SER A 219 -11.79 4.57 -5.13
N LEU A 220 -10.61 4.98 -4.65
CA LEU A 220 -10.42 6.28 -4.00
C LEU A 220 -10.72 7.42 -4.99
N VAL A 221 -10.27 7.24 -6.23
CA VAL A 221 -10.51 8.21 -7.31
C VAL A 221 -11.99 8.34 -7.65
N SER A 222 -12.74 7.22 -7.65
CA SER A 222 -14.18 7.24 -7.95
C SER A 222 -15.00 8.03 -6.93
N GLU A 223 -14.54 8.13 -5.67
CA GLU A 223 -15.21 8.86 -4.60
C GLU A 223 -14.86 10.36 -4.56
N LEU A 224 -13.69 10.73 -5.09
CA LEU A 224 -13.16 12.09 -4.94
C LEU A 224 -13.16 12.90 -6.24
N ALA A 225 -12.82 12.30 -7.38
CA ALA A 225 -12.51 13.04 -8.59
C ALA A 225 -13.73 13.34 -9.48
N ASP A 226 -13.72 14.52 -10.09
CA ASP A 226 -14.69 14.89 -11.13
C ASP A 226 -14.29 14.29 -12.48
N LYS A 227 -12.99 14.31 -12.78
CA LYS A 227 -12.40 13.85 -14.04
C LYS A 227 -11.23 12.89 -13.79
N VAL A 228 -11.09 11.90 -14.67
CA VAL A 228 -10.02 10.89 -14.60
C VAL A 228 -9.21 10.87 -15.88
N LEU A 229 -7.89 10.81 -15.72
CA LEU A 229 -6.89 10.59 -16.76
C LEU A 229 -6.23 9.25 -16.49
N VAL A 230 -6.38 8.29 -17.40
CA VAL A 230 -5.77 6.96 -17.30
C VAL A 230 -4.45 6.96 -18.02
N MET A 231 -3.37 6.73 -17.29
CA MET A 231 -2.00 6.80 -17.81
C MET A 231 -1.36 5.42 -17.89
N TYR A 232 -0.85 5.06 -19.08
CA TYR A 232 -0.21 3.78 -19.34
C TYR A 232 1.04 3.97 -20.19
N LYS A 233 2.19 3.45 -19.76
CA LYS A 233 3.49 3.48 -20.47
C LYS A 233 3.87 4.87 -21.01
N GLY A 234 3.58 5.91 -20.22
CA GLY A 234 3.93 7.30 -20.55
C GLY A 234 2.92 8.03 -21.42
N GLU A 235 1.76 7.47 -21.68
CA GLU A 235 0.69 8.03 -22.51
C GLU A 235 -0.61 8.12 -21.73
N ILE A 236 -1.47 9.09 -22.04
CA ILE A 236 -2.86 9.13 -21.58
C ILE A 236 -3.68 8.31 -22.57
N VAL A 237 -4.11 7.11 -22.14
CA VAL A 237 -4.84 6.16 -23.01
C VAL A 237 -6.35 6.37 -22.98
N GLU A 238 -6.86 6.98 -21.91
CA GLU A 238 -8.27 7.32 -21.76
C GLU A 238 -8.42 8.51 -20.82
N GLN A 239 -9.39 9.39 -21.09
CA GLN A 239 -9.76 10.51 -20.21
C GLN A 239 -11.23 10.84 -20.33
N GLY A 240 -11.83 11.27 -19.24
CA GLY A 240 -13.25 11.65 -19.20
C GLY A 240 -13.75 11.90 -17.79
N ASP A 241 -15.04 12.18 -17.68
CA ASP A 241 -15.72 12.29 -16.40
C ASP A 241 -15.65 10.95 -15.66
N THR A 242 -15.47 11.00 -14.34
CA THR A 242 -15.31 9.82 -13.48
C THR A 242 -16.39 8.77 -13.75
N SER A 243 -17.67 9.16 -13.78
CA SER A 243 -18.79 8.25 -14.06
C SER A 243 -18.64 7.53 -15.41
N SER A 244 -18.16 8.22 -16.46
CA SER A 244 -17.98 7.64 -17.79
C SER A 244 -16.85 6.60 -17.81
N ILE A 245 -15.72 6.92 -17.19
CA ILE A 245 -14.55 6.02 -17.12
C ILE A 245 -14.87 4.73 -16.36
N PHE A 246 -15.62 4.83 -15.24
CA PHE A 246 -15.95 3.65 -14.44
C PHE A 246 -17.07 2.80 -15.03
N LYS A 247 -18.14 3.41 -15.56
CA LYS A 247 -19.31 2.67 -16.06
C LYS A 247 -19.12 2.15 -17.50
N ASN A 248 -18.39 2.89 -18.34
CA ASN A 248 -18.21 2.57 -19.76
C ASN A 248 -16.76 2.74 -20.21
N PRO A 249 -15.78 2.04 -19.59
CA PRO A 249 -14.38 2.11 -20.00
C PRO A 249 -14.22 1.61 -21.44
N LYS A 250 -13.50 2.38 -22.26
CA LYS A 250 -13.27 2.05 -23.68
C LYS A 250 -11.97 1.29 -23.87
N HIS A 251 -10.90 1.78 -23.26
CA HIS A 251 -9.57 1.20 -23.41
C HIS A 251 -9.41 -0.09 -22.61
N ASN A 252 -8.80 -1.13 -23.18
CA ASN A 252 -8.63 -2.44 -22.50
C ASN A 252 -7.83 -2.33 -21.21
N TYR A 253 -6.85 -1.44 -21.15
CA TYR A 253 -6.10 -1.17 -19.93
C TYR A 253 -6.98 -0.60 -18.80
N THR A 254 -7.90 0.33 -19.11
CA THR A 254 -8.85 0.88 -18.14
C THR A 254 -9.78 -0.22 -17.62
N LYS A 255 -10.29 -1.07 -18.50
CA LYS A 255 -11.11 -2.25 -18.14
C LYS A 255 -10.35 -3.18 -17.21
N ALA A 256 -9.08 -3.45 -17.52
CA ALA A 256 -8.22 -4.30 -16.71
C ALA A 256 -7.99 -3.72 -15.31
N LEU A 257 -7.67 -2.43 -15.20
CA LEU A 257 -7.47 -1.77 -13.91
C LEU A 257 -8.70 -1.83 -13.01
N ILE A 258 -9.90 -1.63 -13.60
CA ILE A 258 -11.17 -1.68 -12.85
C ILE A 258 -11.45 -3.12 -12.39
N ALA A 259 -11.21 -4.12 -13.27
CA ALA A 259 -11.51 -5.52 -12.99
C ALA A 259 -10.47 -6.24 -12.11
N ALA A 260 -9.24 -5.73 -12.03
CA ALA A 260 -8.16 -6.33 -11.23
C ALA A 260 -8.40 -6.24 -9.71
N ARG A 261 -9.31 -5.39 -9.27
CA ARG A 261 -9.68 -5.29 -7.85
C ARG A 261 -10.67 -6.38 -7.48
N PRO A 262 -10.49 -7.08 -6.34
CA PRO A 262 -11.47 -8.03 -5.83
C PRO A 262 -12.83 -7.37 -5.60
N SER A 263 -13.91 -8.02 -6.07
CA SER A 263 -15.28 -7.54 -5.86
C SER A 263 -15.74 -7.81 -4.42
N ALA A 264 -16.57 -6.89 -3.91
CA ALA A 264 -17.29 -7.07 -2.67
C ALA A 264 -18.44 -8.10 -2.77
N ASP A 265 -19.05 -8.23 -3.95
CA ASP A 265 -20.31 -8.96 -4.14
C ASP A 265 -20.09 -10.42 -4.52
N PHE A 266 -19.02 -10.74 -5.24
CA PHE A 266 -18.72 -12.10 -5.72
C PHE A 266 -17.23 -12.41 -5.63
N ARG A 267 -16.90 -13.70 -5.60
CA ARG A 267 -15.53 -14.20 -5.55
C ARG A 267 -15.18 -14.86 -6.89
N LEU A 268 -14.29 -14.25 -7.64
CA LEU A 268 -13.74 -14.86 -8.84
C LEU A 268 -12.76 -15.98 -8.48
N LYS A 269 -12.68 -16.98 -9.32
CA LYS A 269 -11.68 -18.06 -9.21
C LYS A 269 -10.26 -17.50 -9.40
N GLN A 270 -10.09 -16.60 -10.39
CA GLN A 270 -8.88 -15.84 -10.62
C GLN A 270 -9.22 -14.37 -10.87
N LEU A 271 -8.41 -13.46 -10.35
CA LEU A 271 -8.53 -12.03 -10.64
C LEU A 271 -8.02 -11.76 -12.05
N PRO A 272 -8.78 -11.02 -12.88
CA PRO A 272 -8.32 -10.65 -14.20
C PRO A 272 -7.06 -9.78 -14.14
N THR A 273 -6.13 -10.03 -15.04
CA THR A 273 -4.89 -9.26 -15.21
C THR A 273 -4.92 -8.41 -16.48
N ILE A 274 -3.97 -7.48 -16.60
CA ILE A 274 -3.85 -6.67 -17.83
C ILE A 274 -3.61 -7.55 -19.05
N SER A 275 -2.80 -8.61 -18.92
CA SER A 275 -2.54 -9.55 -20.01
C SER A 275 -3.82 -10.20 -20.52
N ASP A 276 -4.72 -10.61 -19.63
CA ASP A 276 -5.97 -11.27 -20.01
C ASP A 276 -6.90 -10.35 -20.80
N PHE A 277 -6.94 -9.06 -20.43
CA PHE A 277 -7.69 -8.05 -21.22
C PHE A 277 -7.04 -7.71 -22.55
N MET A 278 -5.70 -7.73 -22.62
CA MET A 278 -4.99 -7.48 -23.89
C MET A 278 -5.09 -8.65 -24.87
N SER A 279 -5.17 -9.91 -24.36
CA SER A 279 -5.39 -11.11 -25.17
C SER A 279 -6.88 -11.41 -25.42
N ASN A 280 -7.81 -10.69 -24.78
CA ASN A 280 -9.25 -10.98 -24.74
C ASN A 280 -9.60 -12.36 -24.13
N GLU A 281 -8.82 -12.86 -23.19
CA GLU A 281 -8.97 -14.15 -22.53
C GLU A 281 -9.34 -13.99 -21.04
N VAL A 282 -10.36 -13.21 -20.73
CA VAL A 282 -10.78 -12.92 -19.36
C VAL A 282 -11.64 -14.05 -18.80
N ASP A 283 -11.13 -14.80 -17.80
CA ASP A 283 -11.91 -15.75 -17.03
C ASP A 283 -12.76 -15.02 -15.97
N LYS A 284 -14.09 -15.25 -16.02
CA LYS A 284 -15.06 -14.68 -15.08
C LYS A 284 -15.72 -15.75 -14.23
N THR A 285 -15.10 -16.90 -14.08
CA THR A 285 -15.63 -18.01 -13.27
C THR A 285 -15.74 -17.58 -11.81
N ILE A 286 -16.97 -17.66 -11.27
CA ILE A 286 -17.28 -17.32 -9.88
C ILE A 286 -17.26 -18.59 -9.04
N ILE A 287 -16.66 -18.53 -7.85
CA ILE A 287 -16.74 -19.61 -6.85
C ILE A 287 -18.12 -19.54 -6.20
N SER A 288 -18.91 -20.61 -6.31
CA SER A 288 -20.25 -20.66 -5.75
C SER A 288 -20.23 -20.82 -4.22
N LYS A 289 -21.33 -20.38 -3.56
CA LYS A 289 -21.49 -20.60 -2.11
C LYS A 289 -21.51 -22.11 -1.77
N GLU A 290 -22.06 -22.94 -2.64
CA GLU A 290 -22.13 -24.38 -2.43
C GLU A 290 -20.73 -25.01 -2.48
N ASP A 291 -19.90 -24.65 -3.45
CA ASP A 291 -18.51 -25.13 -3.54
C ASP A 291 -17.71 -24.75 -2.29
N ARG A 292 -17.89 -23.52 -1.79
CA ARG A 292 -17.27 -23.08 -0.53
C ARG A 292 -17.73 -23.90 0.66
N LEU A 293 -19.04 -24.08 0.82
CA LEU A 293 -19.60 -24.85 1.94
C LEU A 293 -19.10 -26.30 1.92
N ASN A 294 -19.04 -26.93 0.75
CA ASN A 294 -18.52 -28.30 0.61
C ASN A 294 -17.03 -28.36 0.96
N ARG A 295 -16.27 -27.40 0.52
CA ARG A 295 -14.84 -27.28 0.89
C ARG A 295 -14.67 -27.07 2.40
N HIS A 296 -15.45 -26.16 3.03
CA HIS A 296 -15.38 -25.89 4.46
C HIS A 296 -15.75 -27.13 5.29
N LYS A 297 -16.76 -27.94 4.89
CA LYS A 297 -17.08 -29.20 5.56
C LYS A 297 -15.88 -30.14 5.59
N THR A 298 -15.17 -30.27 4.49
CA THR A 298 -13.97 -31.12 4.41
C THR A 298 -12.81 -30.55 5.21
N LEU A 299 -12.62 -29.23 5.15
CA LEU A 299 -11.52 -28.53 5.79
C LEU A 299 -11.63 -28.59 7.32
N TYR A 300 -12.80 -28.29 7.88
CA TYR A 300 -13.02 -28.23 9.33
C TYR A 300 -13.32 -29.59 9.97
N ALA A 301 -13.37 -30.66 9.19
CA ALA A 301 -13.40 -32.04 9.70
C ALA A 301 -12.02 -32.59 10.09
N GLN A 302 -10.95 -31.86 9.75
CA GLN A 302 -9.56 -32.22 10.05
C GLN A 302 -9.14 -31.77 11.46
N GLU A 303 -8.02 -32.31 11.96
CA GLU A 303 -7.36 -31.78 13.17
C GLU A 303 -6.71 -30.40 12.85
N PRO A 304 -6.75 -29.46 13.78
CA PRO A 304 -6.14 -28.15 13.56
C PRO A 304 -4.63 -28.24 13.36
N LEU A 305 -4.10 -27.52 12.37
CA LEU A 305 -2.67 -27.37 12.14
C LEU A 305 -2.04 -26.45 13.19
N LEU A 306 -2.74 -25.35 13.52
CA LEU A 306 -2.31 -24.37 14.53
C LEU A 306 -3.47 -24.09 15.49
N GLU A 307 -3.17 -24.07 16.80
CA GLU A 307 -4.08 -23.60 17.84
C GLU A 307 -3.43 -22.49 18.63
N VAL A 308 -4.08 -21.35 18.70
CA VAL A 308 -3.71 -20.20 19.51
C VAL A 308 -4.68 -20.15 20.68
N ILE A 309 -4.19 -20.18 21.92
CA ILE A 309 -5.00 -20.33 23.13
C ILE A 309 -4.60 -19.25 24.14
N ASP A 310 -5.50 -18.31 24.36
CA ASP A 310 -5.39 -17.21 25.35
C ASP A 310 -4.03 -16.47 25.29
N VAL A 311 -3.57 -16.17 24.07
CA VAL A 311 -2.26 -15.55 23.82
C VAL A 311 -2.30 -14.07 24.14
N GLU A 312 -1.35 -13.64 24.99
CA GLU A 312 -1.11 -12.24 25.32
C GLU A 312 0.32 -11.81 24.95
N LYS A 313 0.45 -10.56 24.50
CA LYS A 313 1.74 -9.89 24.31
C LYS A 313 1.70 -8.48 24.88
N THR A 314 2.54 -8.24 25.87
CA THR A 314 2.67 -6.96 26.57
C THR A 314 4.05 -6.37 26.33
N TYR A 315 4.11 -5.11 25.91
CA TYR A 315 5.33 -4.32 25.83
C TYR A 315 5.38 -3.30 26.96
N LEU A 316 6.57 -3.00 27.45
CA LEU A 316 6.80 -1.96 28.45
C LEU A 316 7.22 -0.67 27.74
N SER A 317 6.41 0.37 27.84
CA SER A 317 6.69 1.69 27.28
C SER A 317 7.38 2.57 28.33
N LYS A 318 8.61 3.02 28.03
CA LYS A 318 9.31 4.02 28.86
C LYS A 318 8.88 5.41 28.46
N SER A 319 8.14 6.11 29.30
CA SER A 319 7.67 7.48 29.02
C SER A 319 8.64 8.59 29.49
N GLY A 320 9.87 8.25 29.91
CA GLY A 320 10.94 9.18 30.31
C GLY A 320 11.97 8.54 31.27
N LEU A 321 13.10 9.24 31.49
CA LEU A 321 14.21 8.72 32.33
C LEU A 321 13.82 8.39 33.77
N PHE A 322 12.70 8.94 34.28
CA PHE A 322 12.23 8.78 35.68
C PHE A 322 10.76 8.33 35.78
N SER A 323 10.12 7.92 34.66
CA SER A 323 8.72 7.47 34.70
C SER A 323 8.64 5.95 34.90
N LYS A 324 7.59 5.49 35.59
CA LYS A 324 7.27 4.06 35.72
C LYS A 324 6.93 3.52 34.31
N ASP A 325 7.40 2.32 33.99
CA ASP A 325 7.05 1.61 32.77
C ASP A 325 5.52 1.42 32.71
N VAL A 326 4.91 1.85 31.63
CA VAL A 326 3.47 1.65 31.42
C VAL A 326 3.31 0.41 30.51
N PRO A 327 2.65 -0.66 31.01
CA PRO A 327 2.41 -1.83 30.18
C PRO A 327 1.40 -1.51 29.08
N PHE A 328 1.72 -1.90 27.86
CA PHE A 328 0.85 -1.83 26.69
C PHE A 328 0.60 -3.24 26.16
N LYS A 329 -0.64 -3.72 26.26
CA LYS A 329 -1.04 -5.02 25.70
C LYS A 329 -1.29 -4.87 24.21
N ALA A 330 -0.37 -5.36 23.40
CA ALA A 330 -0.49 -5.38 21.94
C ALA A 330 -1.37 -6.55 21.45
N VAL A 331 -1.38 -7.67 22.19
CA VAL A 331 -2.30 -8.81 22.04
C VAL A 331 -2.84 -9.13 23.43
N ASP A 332 -4.15 -9.32 23.56
CA ASP A 332 -4.86 -9.45 24.85
C ASP A 332 -5.89 -10.60 24.79
N GLY A 333 -5.46 -11.81 25.17
CA GLY A 333 -6.32 -13.00 25.31
C GLY A 333 -6.89 -13.51 23.98
N VAL A 334 -6.04 -13.65 22.95
CA VAL A 334 -6.45 -14.08 21.61
C VAL A 334 -6.48 -15.60 21.50
N SER A 335 -7.62 -16.17 21.00
CA SER A 335 -7.80 -17.61 20.80
C SER A 335 -8.46 -17.91 19.46
N PHE A 336 -7.87 -18.79 18.65
CA PHE A 336 -8.43 -19.29 17.38
C PHE A 336 -7.69 -20.53 16.90
N LYS A 337 -8.24 -21.20 15.86
CA LYS A 337 -7.64 -22.37 15.23
C LYS A 337 -7.46 -22.14 13.74
N VAL A 338 -6.46 -22.80 13.15
CA VAL A 338 -6.20 -22.80 11.71
C VAL A 338 -6.06 -24.24 11.24
N TYR A 339 -6.71 -24.58 10.15
CA TYR A 339 -6.77 -25.95 9.63
C TYR A 339 -5.87 -26.14 8.40
N PRO A 340 -5.38 -27.37 8.12
CA PRO A 340 -4.54 -27.62 6.95
C PRO A 340 -5.22 -27.18 5.65
N GLY A 341 -4.53 -26.40 4.81
CA GLY A 341 -5.07 -25.87 3.55
C GLY A 341 -6.04 -24.70 3.70
N GLU A 342 -6.25 -24.18 4.91
CA GLU A 342 -7.06 -22.99 5.16
C GLU A 342 -6.31 -21.69 4.82
N THR A 343 -7.04 -20.65 4.48
CA THR A 343 -6.57 -19.27 4.57
C THR A 343 -7.38 -18.52 5.61
N ILE A 344 -6.78 -18.16 6.74
CA ILE A 344 -7.41 -17.26 7.70
C ILE A 344 -6.94 -15.82 7.43
N GLY A 345 -7.90 -14.93 7.23
CA GLY A 345 -7.64 -13.51 7.02
C GLY A 345 -7.61 -12.76 8.34
N LEU A 346 -6.56 -12.01 8.61
CA LEU A 346 -6.42 -11.20 9.83
C LEU A 346 -6.47 -9.71 9.45
N VAL A 347 -7.53 -9.02 9.88
CA VAL A 347 -7.80 -7.62 9.53
C VAL A 347 -7.97 -6.73 10.76
N GLY A 348 -7.82 -5.42 10.57
CA GLY A 348 -7.97 -4.39 11.60
C GLY A 348 -7.10 -3.19 11.31
N GLU A 349 -7.30 -2.09 12.03
CA GLU A 349 -6.49 -0.86 11.90
C GLU A 349 -5.01 -1.09 12.25
N SER A 350 -4.13 -0.20 11.77
CA SER A 350 -2.70 -0.24 12.09
C SER A 350 -2.48 -0.12 13.60
N GLY A 351 -1.55 -0.92 14.14
CA GLY A 351 -1.27 -0.95 15.56
C GLY A 351 -2.31 -1.72 16.41
N CYS A 352 -3.32 -2.39 15.80
CA CYS A 352 -4.25 -3.22 16.58
C CYS A 352 -3.66 -4.57 17.05
N GLY A 353 -2.42 -4.92 16.65
CA GLY A 353 -1.71 -6.10 17.12
C GLY A 353 -1.51 -7.22 16.08
N LYS A 354 -1.93 -7.08 14.83
CA LYS A 354 -1.84 -8.12 13.77
C LYS A 354 -0.43 -8.69 13.57
N SER A 355 0.53 -7.85 13.24
CA SER A 355 1.91 -8.27 13.02
C SER A 355 2.57 -8.76 14.31
N THR A 356 2.16 -8.23 15.48
CA THR A 356 2.59 -8.75 16.79
C THR A 356 2.13 -10.19 17.01
N LEU A 357 0.87 -10.48 16.68
CA LEU A 357 0.32 -11.83 16.75
C LEU A 357 1.03 -12.77 15.75
N GLY A 358 1.25 -12.31 14.52
CA GLY A 358 2.04 -13.03 13.50
C GLY A 358 3.45 -13.38 14.01
N ASN A 359 4.15 -12.40 14.60
CA ASN A 359 5.49 -12.60 15.18
C ASN A 359 5.48 -13.57 16.36
N ALA A 360 4.42 -13.57 17.19
CA ALA A 360 4.27 -14.53 18.27
C ALA A 360 4.07 -15.97 17.74
N ILE A 361 3.27 -16.15 16.69
CA ILE A 361 3.06 -17.44 16.03
C ILE A 361 4.37 -17.96 15.42
N LEU A 362 5.14 -17.09 14.79
CA LEU A 362 6.45 -17.40 14.19
C LEU A 362 7.56 -17.60 15.24
N GLN A 363 7.28 -17.38 16.51
CA GLN A 363 8.28 -17.37 17.60
C GLN A 363 9.47 -16.44 17.33
N LEU A 364 9.21 -15.34 16.60
CA LEU A 364 10.18 -14.24 16.39
C LEU A 364 10.19 -13.31 17.59
N ASP A 365 9.00 -13.06 18.17
CA ASP A 365 8.81 -12.30 19.40
C ASP A 365 7.83 -13.09 20.31
N LYS A 366 8.35 -13.78 21.32
CA LYS A 366 7.60 -14.69 22.15
C LYS A 366 6.41 -14.02 22.85
N ALA A 367 5.28 -14.71 22.94
CA ALA A 367 4.14 -14.30 23.74
C ALA A 367 4.53 -14.07 25.21
N THR A 368 3.84 -13.17 25.90
CA THR A 368 4.01 -12.95 27.34
C THR A 368 3.31 -14.04 28.15
N SER A 369 2.15 -14.51 27.68
CA SER A 369 1.38 -15.62 28.26
C SER A 369 0.54 -16.29 27.17
N GLY A 370 -0.11 -17.40 27.49
CA GLY A 370 -0.90 -18.22 26.57
C GLY A 370 -0.08 -19.33 25.93
N ILE A 371 -0.73 -20.13 25.11
CA ILE A 371 -0.17 -21.32 24.47
C ILE A 371 -0.40 -21.26 22.98
N ILE A 372 0.62 -21.61 22.20
CA ILE A 372 0.51 -21.78 20.75
C ILE A 372 0.92 -23.22 20.44
N LYS A 373 -0.02 -24.01 19.90
CA LYS A 373 0.24 -25.39 19.47
C LYS A 373 0.34 -25.47 17.96
N TYR A 374 1.37 -26.13 17.48
CA TYR A 374 1.53 -26.50 16.08
C TYR A 374 1.56 -28.01 15.95
N LYS A 375 0.63 -28.59 15.15
CA LYS A 375 0.41 -30.06 15.06
C LYS A 375 0.28 -30.70 16.46
N GLY A 376 -0.50 -30.07 17.35
CA GLY A 376 -0.73 -30.50 18.72
C GLY A 376 0.41 -30.25 19.72
N ASN A 377 1.61 -29.85 19.29
CA ASN A 377 2.76 -29.60 20.14
C ASN A 377 2.86 -28.11 20.52
N ASP A 378 3.09 -27.83 21.79
CA ASP A 378 3.30 -26.46 22.29
C ASP A 378 4.65 -25.91 21.78
N ILE A 379 4.57 -24.86 20.96
CA ILE A 379 5.76 -24.21 20.38
C ILE A 379 6.29 -23.03 21.22
N THR A 380 5.58 -22.61 22.26
CA THR A 380 6.00 -21.49 23.12
C THR A 380 7.18 -21.82 24.01
N VAL A 381 7.35 -23.09 24.32
CA VAL A 381 8.39 -23.62 25.21
C VAL A 381 9.62 -24.18 24.49
N LEU A 382 9.62 -24.20 23.14
CA LEU A 382 10.69 -24.78 22.35
C LEU A 382 12.04 -24.10 22.55
N GLU A 383 13.11 -24.92 22.55
CA GLU A 383 14.49 -24.45 22.58
C GLU A 383 14.99 -24.03 21.18
N LYS A 384 16.16 -23.38 21.13
CA LYS A 384 16.72 -22.82 19.88
C LYS A 384 16.88 -23.85 18.75
N LYS A 385 17.20 -25.11 19.08
CA LYS A 385 17.39 -26.16 18.09
C LYS A 385 16.04 -26.58 17.48
N GLU A 386 15.04 -26.80 18.31
CA GLU A 386 13.69 -27.16 17.91
C GLU A 386 13.01 -26.03 17.13
N LEU A 387 13.20 -24.77 17.55
CA LEU A 387 12.75 -23.59 16.83
C LEU A 387 13.37 -23.49 15.43
N ARG A 388 14.62 -23.95 15.25
CA ARG A 388 15.26 -23.99 13.93
C ARG A 388 14.57 -24.99 13.01
N GLU A 389 14.19 -26.17 13.52
CA GLU A 389 13.42 -27.16 12.74
C GLU A 389 12.02 -26.65 12.43
N LEU A 390 11.32 -26.05 13.41
CA LEU A 390 10.00 -25.44 13.22
C LEU A 390 10.00 -24.38 12.10
N ARG A 391 11.08 -23.61 11.97
CA ARG A 391 11.25 -22.59 10.92
C ARG A 391 11.34 -23.17 9.48
N LYS A 392 11.46 -24.47 9.30
CA LYS A 392 11.28 -25.12 8.01
C LYS A 392 9.79 -25.19 7.65
N ASP A 393 8.95 -25.52 8.64
CA ASP A 393 7.53 -25.78 8.47
C ASP A 393 6.69 -24.48 8.50
N ILE A 394 7.11 -23.47 9.27
CA ILE A 394 6.40 -22.18 9.40
C ILE A 394 7.28 -21.08 8.84
N GLN A 395 6.79 -20.39 7.81
CA GLN A 395 7.52 -19.34 7.09
C GLN A 395 6.74 -18.04 7.05
N ILE A 396 7.41 -16.94 6.67
CA ILE A 396 6.81 -15.62 6.52
C ILE A 396 7.13 -15.01 5.14
N ILE A 397 6.13 -14.36 4.55
CA ILE A 397 6.31 -13.42 3.45
C ILE A 397 6.16 -12.01 4.04
N PHE A 398 7.24 -11.25 4.02
CA PHE A 398 7.30 -9.92 4.64
C PHE A 398 6.61 -8.84 3.81
N GLN A 399 6.18 -7.77 4.48
CA GLN A 399 5.59 -6.57 3.91
C GLN A 399 6.53 -5.85 2.93
N ASP A 400 7.80 -5.68 3.32
CA ASP A 400 8.81 -5.00 2.49
C ASP A 400 9.71 -6.01 1.78
N PRO A 401 9.52 -6.20 0.45
CA PRO A 401 10.36 -7.10 -0.31
C PRO A 401 11.82 -6.62 -0.45
N PHE A 402 12.10 -5.30 -0.27
CA PHE A 402 13.46 -4.77 -0.27
C PHE A 402 14.22 -5.15 0.99
N ALA A 403 13.63 -4.89 2.16
CA ALA A 403 14.26 -5.19 3.44
C ALA A 403 14.43 -6.71 3.66
N SER A 404 13.59 -7.52 3.02
CA SER A 404 13.60 -8.97 3.16
C SER A 404 14.75 -9.66 2.40
N LEU A 405 15.32 -9.03 1.38
CA LEU A 405 16.36 -9.61 0.52
C LEU A 405 17.73 -8.95 0.78
N ASN A 406 18.77 -9.76 0.93
CA ASN A 406 20.14 -9.24 1.02
C ASN A 406 20.58 -8.70 -0.36
N PRO A 407 20.83 -7.38 -0.51
CA PRO A 407 21.16 -6.77 -1.80
C PRO A 407 22.51 -7.21 -2.37
N ARG A 408 23.36 -7.86 -1.55
CA ARG A 408 24.70 -8.36 -1.95
C ARG A 408 24.68 -9.79 -2.48
N LEU A 409 23.54 -10.47 -2.37
CA LEU A 409 23.37 -11.82 -2.91
C LEU A 409 22.61 -11.78 -4.23
N THR A 410 22.97 -12.64 -5.17
CA THR A 410 22.12 -12.88 -6.33
C THR A 410 20.83 -13.57 -5.90
N VAL A 411 19.77 -13.41 -6.68
CA VAL A 411 18.45 -14.00 -6.43
C VAL A 411 18.55 -15.53 -6.20
N GLY A 412 19.28 -16.24 -7.05
CA GLY A 412 19.48 -17.68 -6.88
C GLY A 412 20.14 -18.04 -5.55
N ASN A 413 21.17 -17.29 -5.14
CA ASN A 413 21.84 -17.52 -3.86
C ASN A 413 20.94 -17.18 -2.67
N ALA A 414 20.14 -16.13 -2.75
CA ALA A 414 19.20 -15.74 -1.70
C ALA A 414 18.10 -16.80 -1.47
N ILE A 415 17.65 -17.49 -2.55
CA ILE A 415 16.68 -18.59 -2.46
C ILE A 415 17.37 -19.88 -2.00
N MET A 416 18.61 -20.16 -2.43
CA MET A 416 19.36 -21.35 -2.00
C MET A 416 19.81 -21.30 -0.53
N GLU A 417 19.97 -20.10 0.05
CA GLU A 417 20.47 -19.95 1.42
C GLU A 417 19.64 -20.72 2.46
N PRO A 418 18.32 -20.54 2.57
CA PRO A 418 17.50 -21.32 3.50
C PRO A 418 17.53 -22.82 3.19
N MET A 419 17.61 -23.24 1.92
CA MET A 419 17.74 -24.65 1.55
C MET A 419 19.04 -25.27 2.11
N LYS A 420 20.16 -24.53 2.07
CA LYS A 420 21.44 -24.97 2.67
C LYS A 420 21.34 -25.08 4.18
N VAL A 421 20.74 -24.09 4.84
CA VAL A 421 20.57 -24.03 6.30
C VAL A 421 19.75 -25.21 6.83
N HIS A 422 18.71 -25.61 6.10
CA HIS A 422 17.79 -26.69 6.47
C HIS A 422 18.07 -28.03 5.76
N ASN A 423 19.23 -28.17 5.10
CA ASN A 423 19.65 -29.38 4.40
C ASN A 423 18.66 -29.88 3.34
N VAL A 424 17.95 -28.97 2.66
CA VAL A 424 17.08 -29.30 1.54
C VAL A 424 17.93 -29.50 0.28
N GLY A 425 17.81 -30.66 -0.37
CA GLY A 425 18.64 -31.08 -1.51
C GLY A 425 20.05 -31.56 -1.09
N ASN A 426 20.56 -32.54 -1.81
CA ASN A 426 21.81 -33.23 -1.47
C ASN A 426 23.07 -32.56 -2.04
N SER A 427 22.93 -31.74 -3.07
CA SER A 427 24.03 -31.04 -3.74
C SER A 427 23.68 -29.60 -4.12
N SER A 428 24.72 -28.81 -4.44
CA SER A 428 24.52 -27.44 -4.97
C SER A 428 23.85 -27.45 -6.35
N ALA A 429 24.10 -28.49 -7.15
CA ALA A 429 23.48 -28.65 -8.46
C ALA A 429 21.95 -28.91 -8.33
N GLU A 430 21.58 -29.83 -7.44
CA GLU A 430 20.17 -30.13 -7.16
C GLU A 430 19.41 -28.90 -6.60
N ARG A 431 20.04 -28.16 -5.67
CA ARG A 431 19.43 -26.91 -5.16
C ARG A 431 19.24 -25.89 -6.26
N LYS A 432 20.22 -25.74 -7.15
CA LYS A 432 20.09 -24.81 -8.29
C LYS A 432 18.94 -25.20 -9.21
N GLU A 433 18.80 -26.48 -9.53
CA GLU A 433 17.69 -27.00 -10.36
C GLU A 433 16.34 -26.70 -9.72
N LYS A 434 16.19 -27.00 -8.41
CA LYS A 434 14.99 -26.65 -7.65
C LYS A 434 14.69 -25.15 -7.65
N VAL A 435 15.71 -24.30 -7.51
CA VAL A 435 15.53 -22.84 -7.56
C VAL A 435 15.07 -22.38 -8.94
N LEU A 436 15.61 -22.95 -10.02
CA LEU A 436 15.17 -22.62 -11.38
C LEU A 436 13.70 -23.01 -11.61
N ASP A 437 13.29 -24.17 -11.11
CA ASP A 437 11.88 -24.62 -11.15
C ASP A 437 10.98 -23.67 -10.35
N ILE A 438 11.39 -23.28 -9.13
CA ILE A 438 10.64 -22.33 -8.29
C ILE A 438 10.54 -20.96 -8.95
N LEU A 439 11.62 -20.44 -9.55
CA LEU A 439 11.60 -19.17 -10.28
C LEU A 439 10.57 -19.21 -11.42
N ASN A 440 10.52 -20.31 -12.16
CA ASN A 440 9.52 -20.49 -13.20
C ASN A 440 8.09 -20.52 -12.63
N LYS A 441 7.85 -21.22 -11.51
CA LYS A 441 6.55 -21.28 -10.82
C LYS A 441 6.06 -19.91 -10.34
N VAL A 442 6.97 -19.02 -9.92
CA VAL A 442 6.59 -17.65 -9.55
C VAL A 442 6.58 -16.67 -10.74
N GLY A 443 6.70 -17.18 -11.98
CA GLY A 443 6.64 -16.39 -13.22
C GLY A 443 7.87 -15.51 -13.44
N LEU A 444 9.06 -15.99 -13.04
CA LEU A 444 10.35 -15.36 -13.31
C LEU A 444 11.19 -16.26 -14.21
N GLU A 445 11.89 -15.64 -15.15
CA GLU A 445 12.81 -16.38 -16.04
C GLU A 445 14.01 -16.95 -15.28
N GLY A 446 14.57 -18.05 -15.74
CA GLY A 446 15.76 -18.66 -15.16
C GLY A 446 16.99 -17.74 -15.13
N SER A 447 17.08 -16.76 -16.02
CA SER A 447 18.09 -15.70 -16.04
C SER A 447 18.14 -14.87 -14.76
N ALA A 448 16.99 -14.76 -14.05
CA ALA A 448 16.86 -14.08 -12.74
C ALA A 448 17.79 -14.66 -11.67
N PHE A 449 18.16 -15.94 -11.78
CA PHE A 449 19.07 -16.60 -10.84
C PHE A 449 20.37 -15.85 -10.60
N TYR A 450 20.94 -15.23 -11.64
CA TYR A 450 22.24 -14.56 -11.60
C TYR A 450 22.17 -13.06 -11.33
N ARG A 451 21.00 -12.49 -11.31
CA ARG A 451 20.76 -11.05 -11.13
C ARG A 451 20.62 -10.70 -9.65
N TYR A 452 20.83 -9.43 -9.34
CA TYR A 452 20.70 -8.90 -7.98
C TYR A 452 19.30 -8.33 -7.72
N PRO A 453 18.81 -8.32 -6.46
CA PRO A 453 17.47 -7.82 -6.13
C PRO A 453 17.18 -6.39 -6.62
N HIS A 454 18.17 -5.50 -6.64
CA HIS A 454 17.97 -4.10 -7.07
C HIS A 454 17.68 -3.96 -8.58
N GLU A 455 17.93 -4.99 -9.39
CA GLU A 455 17.63 -4.99 -10.83
C GLU A 455 16.18 -5.36 -11.17
N PHE A 456 15.34 -5.61 -10.15
CA PHE A 456 13.96 -6.04 -10.30
C PHE A 456 12.96 -4.99 -9.82
N SER A 457 11.75 -4.98 -10.41
CA SER A 457 10.62 -4.18 -9.92
C SER A 457 10.11 -4.66 -8.55
N GLY A 458 9.30 -3.84 -7.87
CA GLY A 458 8.69 -4.19 -6.58
C GLY A 458 7.94 -5.53 -6.63
N GLY A 459 7.07 -5.71 -7.62
CA GLY A 459 6.31 -6.96 -7.79
C GLY A 459 7.19 -8.18 -8.12
N GLN A 460 8.25 -7.99 -8.90
CA GLN A 460 9.22 -9.07 -9.16
C GLN A 460 10.00 -9.43 -7.89
N ARG A 461 10.38 -8.46 -7.06
CA ARG A 461 11.02 -8.72 -5.75
C ARG A 461 10.07 -9.45 -4.80
N GLN A 462 8.79 -9.12 -4.80
CA GLN A 462 7.80 -9.84 -4.02
C GLN A 462 7.73 -11.31 -4.45
N ARG A 463 7.72 -11.60 -5.75
CA ARG A 463 7.77 -12.97 -6.29
C ARG A 463 9.07 -13.70 -5.90
N ILE A 464 10.21 -13.00 -5.84
CA ILE A 464 11.47 -13.55 -5.31
C ILE A 464 11.35 -13.89 -3.83
N GLY A 465 10.72 -13.02 -3.03
CA GLY A 465 10.42 -13.28 -1.61
C GLY A 465 9.54 -14.51 -1.42
N ILE A 466 8.48 -14.64 -2.23
CA ILE A 466 7.62 -15.83 -2.27
C ILE A 466 8.44 -17.07 -2.65
N ALA A 467 9.26 -17.00 -3.71
CA ALA A 467 10.12 -18.09 -4.15
C ALA A 467 11.04 -18.58 -3.03
N ARG A 468 11.66 -17.66 -2.28
CA ARG A 468 12.52 -18.00 -1.13
C ARG A 468 11.72 -18.70 -0.02
N THR A 469 10.51 -18.24 0.26
CA THR A 469 9.63 -18.81 1.29
C THR A 469 9.22 -20.24 0.93
N ILE A 470 8.77 -20.47 -0.30
CA ILE A 470 8.28 -21.80 -0.73
C ILE A 470 9.42 -22.79 -1.02
N ALA A 471 10.67 -22.35 -1.09
CA ALA A 471 11.84 -23.22 -1.33
C ALA A 471 12.06 -24.29 -0.23
N LEU A 472 11.45 -24.09 0.95
CA LEU A 472 11.45 -25.05 2.07
C LEU A 472 10.21 -25.94 2.09
N GLU A 473 9.24 -25.72 1.20
CA GLU A 473 7.92 -26.42 1.16
C GLU A 473 7.21 -26.38 2.54
N PRO A 474 7.01 -25.18 3.11
CA PRO A 474 6.41 -25.02 4.44
C PRO A 474 4.96 -25.46 4.44
N GLN A 475 4.41 -25.80 5.60
CA GLN A 475 2.99 -26.10 5.75
C GLN A 475 2.15 -24.87 6.14
N LEU A 476 2.75 -23.93 6.87
CA LEU A 476 2.11 -22.68 7.29
C LEU A 476 2.93 -21.48 6.83
N ILE A 477 2.28 -20.54 6.17
CA ILE A 477 2.90 -19.29 5.73
C ILE A 477 2.10 -18.12 6.31
N VAL A 478 2.79 -17.24 7.03
CA VAL A 478 2.25 -15.95 7.45
C VAL A 478 2.56 -14.94 6.35
N CYS A 479 1.53 -14.38 5.73
CA CYS A 479 1.65 -13.29 4.75
C CYS A 479 1.38 -11.97 5.48
N ASP A 480 2.45 -11.28 5.89
CA ASP A 480 2.31 -10.01 6.62
C ASP A 480 2.32 -8.82 5.64
N GLU A 481 1.12 -8.31 5.33
CA GLU A 481 0.89 -7.21 4.38
C GLU A 481 1.63 -7.37 3.04
N SER A 482 1.76 -8.60 2.58
CA SER A 482 2.63 -9.01 1.46
C SER A 482 2.27 -8.42 0.09
N VAL A 483 1.13 -7.74 -0.04
CA VAL A 483 0.67 -7.14 -1.30
C VAL A 483 0.31 -5.65 -1.16
N SER A 484 0.42 -5.06 0.03
CA SER A 484 -0.03 -3.69 0.32
C SER A 484 0.75 -2.59 -0.41
N ALA A 485 2.02 -2.85 -0.72
CA ALA A 485 2.90 -1.91 -1.42
C ALA A 485 2.92 -2.09 -2.94
N LEU A 486 2.03 -2.93 -3.48
CA LEU A 486 1.97 -3.26 -4.91
C LEU A 486 0.82 -2.53 -5.61
N ASP A 487 1.05 -2.13 -6.86
CA ASP A 487 -0.03 -1.64 -7.71
C ASP A 487 -1.12 -2.71 -7.90
N ILE A 488 -2.37 -2.29 -8.09
CA ILE A 488 -3.55 -3.17 -8.16
C ILE A 488 -3.37 -4.32 -9.16
N SER A 489 -2.78 -4.08 -10.33
CA SER A 489 -2.58 -5.13 -11.33
C SER A 489 -1.51 -6.14 -10.93
N VAL A 490 -0.42 -5.68 -10.30
CA VAL A 490 0.63 -6.55 -9.75
C VAL A 490 0.10 -7.30 -8.54
N GLN A 491 -0.72 -6.64 -7.72
CA GLN A 491 -1.41 -7.24 -6.59
C GLN A 491 -2.29 -8.42 -7.03
N ALA A 492 -3.13 -8.24 -8.07
CA ALA A 492 -3.96 -9.31 -8.63
C ALA A 492 -3.11 -10.52 -9.07
N GLN A 493 -1.99 -10.27 -9.76
CA GLN A 493 -1.07 -11.34 -10.18
C GLN A 493 -0.45 -12.10 -9.00
N VAL A 494 -0.08 -11.40 -7.91
CA VAL A 494 0.49 -12.04 -6.71
C VAL A 494 -0.56 -12.81 -5.93
N LEU A 495 -1.79 -12.30 -5.84
CA LEU A 495 -2.91 -13.02 -5.20
C LEU A 495 -3.26 -14.29 -5.95
N ASN A 496 -3.33 -14.25 -7.29
CA ASN A 496 -3.53 -15.44 -8.12
C ASN A 496 -2.39 -16.44 -7.91
N LEU A 497 -1.12 -15.98 -7.94
CA LEU A 497 0.04 -16.82 -7.67
C LEU A 497 -0.04 -17.52 -6.31
N LEU A 498 -0.43 -16.83 -5.24
CA LEU A 498 -0.58 -17.41 -3.90
C LEU A 498 -1.68 -18.48 -3.87
N ASN A 499 -2.81 -18.24 -4.57
CA ASN A 499 -3.89 -19.22 -4.70
C ASN A 499 -3.47 -20.45 -5.51
N ASP A 500 -2.72 -20.26 -6.60
CA ASP A 500 -2.19 -21.37 -7.44
C ASP A 500 -1.19 -22.21 -6.64
N LEU A 501 -0.27 -21.56 -5.92
CA LEU A 501 0.69 -22.24 -5.04
C LEU A 501 -0.03 -23.01 -3.90
N LYS A 502 -1.08 -22.41 -3.30
CA LYS A 502 -1.91 -23.09 -2.30
C LYS A 502 -2.56 -24.35 -2.87
N SER A 503 -3.13 -24.26 -4.07
CA SER A 503 -3.76 -25.39 -4.73
C SER A 503 -2.78 -26.51 -5.10
N GLN A 504 -1.55 -26.12 -5.46
CA GLN A 504 -0.50 -27.03 -5.92
C GLN A 504 0.22 -27.75 -4.78
N PHE A 505 0.48 -27.05 -3.68
CA PHE A 505 1.31 -27.53 -2.56
C PHE A 505 0.52 -27.78 -1.26
N GLY A 506 -0.76 -27.39 -1.20
CA GLY A 506 -1.57 -27.51 0.01
C GLY A 506 -1.20 -26.55 1.14
N PHE A 507 -0.58 -25.41 0.83
CA PHE A 507 -0.18 -24.43 1.83
C PHE A 507 -1.35 -23.91 2.66
N THR A 508 -1.11 -23.67 3.94
CA THR A 508 -2.01 -22.98 4.86
C THR A 508 -1.54 -21.56 5.03
N TYR A 509 -2.44 -20.58 4.97
CA TYR A 509 -2.08 -19.16 5.09
C TYR A 509 -2.71 -18.49 6.31
N ILE A 510 -1.92 -17.66 7.01
CA ILE A 510 -2.42 -16.56 7.84
C ILE A 510 -2.16 -15.29 7.04
N PHE A 511 -3.21 -14.71 6.46
CA PHE A 511 -3.11 -13.58 5.54
C PHE A 511 -3.47 -12.29 6.25
N ILE A 512 -2.45 -11.49 6.60
CA ILE A 512 -2.58 -10.20 7.29
C ILE A 512 -2.64 -9.10 6.24
N SER A 513 -3.70 -8.29 6.27
CA SER A 513 -3.81 -7.09 5.44
C SER A 513 -4.75 -6.07 6.08
N HIS A 514 -4.59 -4.82 5.70
CA HIS A 514 -5.54 -3.76 6.01
C HIS A 514 -6.61 -3.59 4.91
N ASP A 515 -6.41 -4.19 3.73
CA ASP A 515 -7.40 -4.20 2.64
C ASP A 515 -8.37 -5.38 2.81
N LEU A 516 -9.59 -5.07 3.28
CA LEU A 516 -10.62 -6.08 3.51
C LEU A 516 -11.11 -6.76 2.22
N ALA A 517 -11.11 -6.08 1.06
CA ALA A 517 -11.53 -6.68 -0.20
C ALA A 517 -10.55 -7.78 -0.64
N VAL A 518 -9.25 -7.51 -0.47
CA VAL A 518 -8.17 -8.47 -0.71
C VAL A 518 -8.28 -9.66 0.24
N VAL A 519 -8.49 -9.39 1.53
CA VAL A 519 -8.63 -10.47 2.52
C VAL A 519 -9.88 -11.29 2.26
N LYS A 520 -11.01 -10.68 1.94
CA LYS A 520 -12.22 -11.40 1.55
C LYS A 520 -11.97 -12.34 0.35
N TYR A 521 -11.23 -11.87 -0.64
CA TYR A 521 -10.88 -12.69 -1.81
C TYR A 521 -10.04 -13.92 -1.44
N MET A 522 -9.08 -13.78 -0.54
CA MET A 522 -8.13 -14.83 -0.16
C MET A 522 -8.65 -15.79 0.91
N ALA A 523 -9.42 -15.28 1.89
CA ALA A 523 -9.70 -15.95 3.14
C ALA A 523 -10.92 -16.89 3.10
N ASP A 524 -10.80 -17.99 3.80
CA ASP A 524 -11.89 -18.89 4.16
C ASP A 524 -12.61 -18.35 5.40
N GLN A 525 -11.87 -18.00 6.47
CA GLN A 525 -12.36 -17.31 7.66
C GLN A 525 -11.73 -15.91 7.79
N LEU A 526 -12.47 -14.99 8.36
CA LEU A 526 -12.05 -13.65 8.70
C LEU A 526 -11.94 -13.49 10.22
N LEU A 527 -10.79 -13.02 10.69
CA LEU A 527 -10.51 -12.65 12.07
C LEU A 527 -10.33 -11.13 12.13
N VAL A 528 -11.27 -10.44 12.74
CA VAL A 528 -11.24 -8.98 12.91
C VAL A 528 -10.62 -8.64 14.26
N MET A 529 -9.52 -7.90 14.23
CA MET A 529 -8.75 -7.55 15.42
C MET A 529 -8.85 -6.06 15.74
N ASN A 530 -9.11 -5.73 17.01
CA ASN A 530 -9.19 -4.36 17.51
C ASN A 530 -8.53 -4.25 18.88
N LYS A 531 -7.57 -3.32 19.03
CA LYS A 531 -6.89 -3.03 20.32
C LYS A 531 -6.38 -4.29 21.03
N GLY A 532 -5.77 -5.20 20.29
CA GLY A 532 -5.20 -6.44 20.80
C GLY A 532 -6.18 -7.60 20.96
N LYS A 533 -7.48 -7.41 20.73
CA LYS A 533 -8.52 -8.44 20.92
C LYS A 533 -9.17 -8.85 19.60
N ILE A 534 -9.72 -10.06 19.58
CA ILE A 534 -10.62 -10.50 18.51
C ILE A 534 -12.01 -9.89 18.76
N GLU A 535 -12.48 -9.09 17.83
CA GLU A 535 -13.84 -8.54 17.85
C GLU A 535 -14.85 -9.50 17.19
N GLU A 536 -14.44 -10.12 16.08
CA GLU A 536 -15.30 -11.00 15.31
C GLU A 536 -14.47 -12.07 14.59
N LEU A 537 -14.96 -13.29 14.54
CA LEU A 537 -14.35 -14.42 13.85
C LEU A 537 -15.44 -15.28 13.21
N GLY A 538 -15.32 -15.59 11.93
CA GLY A 538 -16.27 -16.46 11.20
C GLY A 538 -15.96 -16.54 9.72
N ASP A 539 -16.90 -17.10 8.96
CA ASP A 539 -16.80 -17.16 7.49
C ASP A 539 -16.59 -15.76 6.91
N ALA A 540 -15.62 -15.62 6.00
CA ALA A 540 -15.24 -14.32 5.47
C ALA A 540 -16.38 -13.66 4.67
N ASP A 541 -17.19 -14.43 3.94
CA ASP A 541 -18.31 -13.88 3.14
C ASP A 541 -19.49 -13.49 4.03
N ASP A 542 -19.75 -14.25 5.11
CA ASP A 542 -20.84 -13.97 6.04
C ASP A 542 -20.55 -12.71 6.87
N ILE A 543 -19.33 -12.58 7.44
CA ILE A 543 -18.91 -11.36 8.17
C ILE A 543 -18.96 -10.15 7.25
N TYR A 544 -18.53 -10.29 5.99
CA TYR A 544 -18.56 -9.19 5.05
C TYR A 544 -19.98 -8.75 4.68
N ALA A 545 -20.90 -9.73 4.48
CA ALA A 545 -22.29 -9.47 4.12
C ALA A 545 -23.13 -8.94 5.31
N SER A 546 -22.85 -9.43 6.53
CA SER A 546 -23.66 -9.16 7.72
C SER A 546 -22.80 -9.07 8.98
N PRO A 547 -21.95 -8.04 9.10
CA PRO A 547 -21.09 -7.85 10.27
C PRO A 547 -21.94 -7.60 11.54
N GLU A 548 -21.63 -8.30 12.62
CA GLU A 548 -22.35 -8.17 13.90
C GLU A 548 -21.82 -6.98 14.72
N LYS A 549 -20.50 -6.84 14.79
CA LYS A 549 -19.82 -5.86 15.66
C LYS A 549 -19.73 -4.48 15.00
N GLU A 550 -19.96 -3.44 15.80
CA GLU A 550 -19.91 -2.04 15.32
C GLU A 550 -18.55 -1.67 14.71
N TYR A 551 -17.46 -2.19 15.28
CA TYR A 551 -16.12 -1.97 14.72
C TYR A 551 -15.96 -2.60 13.33
N THR A 552 -16.44 -3.83 13.15
CA THR A 552 -16.42 -4.53 11.85
C THR A 552 -17.27 -3.79 10.82
N LYS A 553 -18.47 -3.31 11.22
CA LYS A 553 -19.34 -2.47 10.37
C LYS A 553 -18.60 -1.22 9.91
N LYS A 554 -17.93 -0.52 10.84
CA LYS A 554 -17.15 0.68 10.53
C LYS A 554 -16.04 0.39 9.53
N LEU A 555 -15.27 -0.71 9.71
CA LEU A 555 -14.21 -1.11 8.80
C LEU A 555 -14.75 -1.41 7.39
N ILE A 556 -15.86 -2.17 7.30
CA ILE A 556 -16.47 -2.53 6.01
C ILE A 556 -17.05 -1.29 5.31
N HIS A 557 -17.68 -0.37 6.05
CA HIS A 557 -18.19 0.88 5.49
C HIS A 557 -17.10 1.85 5.02
N ALA A 558 -15.88 1.72 5.54
CA ALA A 558 -14.75 2.53 5.11
C ALA A 558 -14.14 2.07 3.78
N ILE A 559 -14.51 0.88 3.29
CA ILE A 559 -14.04 0.38 1.99
C ILE A 559 -14.68 1.21 0.88
N PRO A 560 -13.89 1.81 -0.02
CA PRO A 560 -14.41 2.50 -1.18
C PRO A 560 -15.20 1.52 -2.07
N LYS A 561 -16.48 1.83 -2.29
CA LYS A 561 -17.38 0.90 -3.03
C LYS A 561 -17.18 0.95 -4.55
N GLY A 562 -16.48 1.97 -5.04
CA GLY A 562 -16.43 2.24 -6.48
C GLY A 562 -17.80 2.72 -7.03
N LEU A 563 -17.85 3.14 -8.29
CA LEU A 563 -19.08 3.55 -8.99
C LEU A 563 -19.74 2.37 -9.68
#